data_5d6f8b7709f1cb73a671031e90c0a487
#
_entry.id   5d6f8b7709f1cb73a671031e90c0a487
#
_cell.length_a   1.000
_cell.length_b   1.000
_cell.length_c   1.000
_cell.angle_alpha   90.00
_cell.angle_beta   90.00
_cell.angle_gamma   90.00
#
_symmetry.space_group_name_H-M   'P 1'
#
loop_
_entity.id
_entity.type
_entity.pdbx_description
1 polymer ?
#
loop_
_entity_poly.entity_id
_entity_poly.type
_entity_poly.pdbx_seq_one_letter_code
_entity_poly.pdbx_strand_id
1 'polypeptide(L)'
;MRALVSGGSRGIGAAVCLRIAEAALARGERPKIAVCGREDSEPQEEVARAVREMGGEAVALSGDLSGVDAAAKLVEATVAAFGGLDALVCNAGVASPGKICDLSVAEWDRMFDINLRGAWLLAKSSYPHLKASRGAACFTSSMSGQVPHEGSGAYSPTKAALRMLAQTLALEWAPDGIRVNIVSPGMTHTPMSAKMYADPEIKKAREALIPLSRIGDPKDIANAIEFMISPLSSYITGQDLCVDGGFTKSILSHIPGRPSSTPQGA
;
A
#
# COMPACT_ATOMS: atom_id res chain seq x y z
N MET A 1 11.66 -9.66 -12.10
CA MET A 1 10.87 -8.42 -11.83
C MET A 1 11.74 -7.41 -11.09
N ARG A 2 11.79 -6.13 -11.58
CA ARG A 2 12.49 -4.99 -10.95
C ARG A 2 11.41 -4.11 -10.31
N ALA A 3 11.39 -4.01 -8.99
CA ALA A 3 10.35 -3.31 -8.25
C ALA A 3 10.90 -2.18 -7.37
N LEU A 4 10.17 -1.08 -7.26
CA LEU A 4 10.36 -0.03 -6.25
C LEU A 4 9.18 -0.05 -5.30
N VAL A 5 9.46 -0.14 -3.98
CA VAL A 5 8.43 -0.14 -2.93
C VAL A 5 8.66 1.04 -1.99
N SER A 6 7.82 2.06 -2.06
CA SER A 6 7.88 3.18 -1.12
C SER A 6 7.28 2.80 0.24
N GLY A 7 7.87 3.27 1.33
CA GLY A 7 7.50 2.82 2.68
C GLY A 7 7.77 1.34 2.89
N GLY A 8 8.81 0.81 2.23
CA GLY A 8 9.23 -0.59 2.27
C GLY A 8 9.92 -1.03 3.55
N SER A 9 10.26 -0.10 4.45
CA SER A 9 11.04 -0.35 5.66
C SER A 9 10.30 -1.16 6.74
N ARG A 10 8.97 -1.15 6.78
CA ARG A 10 8.17 -1.81 7.83
C ARG A 10 6.71 -2.05 7.39
N GLY A 11 5.97 -2.80 8.23
CA GLY A 11 4.54 -3.03 8.06
C GLY A 11 4.18 -3.63 6.70
N ILE A 12 3.17 -3.07 6.03
CA ILE A 12 2.70 -3.56 4.73
C ILE A 12 3.82 -3.51 3.68
N GLY A 13 4.58 -2.41 3.61
CA GLY A 13 5.64 -2.26 2.60
C GLY A 13 6.74 -3.31 2.73
N ALA A 14 7.19 -3.62 3.95
CA ALA A 14 8.16 -4.70 4.19
C ALA A 14 7.59 -6.06 3.78
N ALA A 15 6.34 -6.35 4.15
CA ALA A 15 5.66 -7.58 3.72
C ALA A 15 5.54 -7.67 2.19
N VAL A 16 5.29 -6.55 1.50
CA VAL A 16 5.26 -6.48 0.03
C VAL A 16 6.62 -6.82 -0.57
N CYS A 17 7.71 -6.24 -0.06
CA CYS A 17 9.07 -6.55 -0.55
C CYS A 17 9.37 -8.06 -0.46
N LEU A 18 9.09 -8.66 0.70
CA LEU A 18 9.29 -10.10 0.90
C LEU A 18 8.37 -10.94 0.00
N ARG A 19 7.10 -10.54 -0.13
CA ARG A 19 6.13 -11.28 -0.95
C ARG A 19 6.48 -11.24 -2.44
N ILE A 20 6.95 -10.10 -2.95
CA ILE A 20 7.46 -9.99 -4.32
C ILE A 20 8.64 -10.94 -4.52
N ALA A 21 9.56 -10.99 -3.55
CA ALA A 21 10.73 -11.90 -3.61
C ALA A 21 10.28 -13.36 -3.64
N GLU A 22 9.43 -13.79 -2.71
CA GLU A 22 8.87 -15.15 -2.67
C GLU A 22 8.21 -15.56 -3.98
N ALA A 23 7.33 -14.69 -4.50
CA ALA A 23 6.56 -14.99 -5.71
C ALA A 23 7.44 -15.06 -6.96
N ALA A 24 8.42 -14.17 -7.08
CA ALA A 24 9.36 -14.19 -8.22
C ALA A 24 10.23 -15.44 -8.18
N LEU A 25 10.80 -15.79 -7.02
CA LEU A 25 11.62 -16.99 -6.85
C LEU A 25 10.82 -18.28 -7.13
N ALA A 26 9.56 -18.34 -6.70
CA ALA A 26 8.67 -19.47 -7.00
C ALA A 26 8.40 -19.64 -8.51
N ARG A 27 8.53 -18.55 -9.30
CA ARG A 27 8.46 -18.58 -10.77
C ARG A 27 9.81 -18.84 -11.45
N GLY A 28 10.88 -19.06 -10.67
CA GLY A 28 12.23 -19.20 -11.20
C GLY A 28 12.87 -17.86 -11.66
N GLU A 29 12.28 -16.74 -11.27
CA GLU A 29 12.79 -15.40 -11.57
C GLU A 29 13.66 -14.89 -10.42
N ARG A 30 14.70 -14.08 -10.73
CA ARG A 30 15.48 -13.38 -9.71
C ARG A 30 14.88 -11.99 -9.47
N PRO A 31 14.24 -11.74 -8.31
CA PRO A 31 13.65 -10.44 -8.00
C PRO A 31 14.74 -9.39 -7.75
N LYS A 32 14.48 -8.14 -8.15
CA LYS A 32 15.31 -6.97 -7.88
C LYS A 32 14.43 -5.90 -7.20
N ILE A 33 14.70 -5.59 -5.94
CA ILE A 33 13.78 -4.79 -5.12
C ILE A 33 14.50 -3.59 -4.51
N ALA A 34 14.04 -2.38 -4.84
CA ALA A 34 14.40 -1.16 -4.13
C ALA A 34 13.45 -0.98 -2.94
N VAL A 35 13.99 -1.14 -1.75
CA VAL A 35 13.30 -0.97 -0.47
C VAL A 35 13.48 0.47 -0.03
N CYS A 36 12.43 1.31 -0.18
CA CYS A 36 12.55 2.73 0.12
C CYS A 36 11.97 3.06 1.50
N GLY A 37 12.79 3.65 2.37
CA GLY A 37 12.43 4.26 3.65
C GLY A 37 12.47 5.79 3.58
N ARG A 38 12.09 6.46 4.67
CA ARG A 38 12.18 7.92 4.76
C ARG A 38 13.58 8.38 5.11
N GLU A 39 14.23 7.73 6.06
CA GLU A 39 15.53 8.09 6.63
C GLU A 39 16.46 6.86 6.66
N ASP A 40 17.77 7.09 6.70
CA ASP A 40 18.77 6.03 6.77
C ASP A 40 18.72 5.23 8.08
N SER A 41 18.14 5.81 9.15
CA SER A 41 17.93 5.14 10.43
C SER A 41 16.77 4.13 10.44
N GLU A 42 15.99 4.04 9.36
CA GLU A 42 14.89 3.09 9.28
C GLU A 42 15.36 1.69 8.85
N PRO A 43 14.60 0.62 9.14
CA PRO A 43 15.02 -0.76 8.90
C PRO A 43 14.91 -1.21 7.43
N GLN A 44 14.97 -0.31 6.45
CA GLN A 44 14.95 -0.69 5.02
C GLN A 44 16.11 -1.60 4.63
N GLU A 45 17.29 -1.42 5.24
CA GLU A 45 18.44 -2.31 4.98
C GLU A 45 18.21 -3.71 5.53
N GLU A 46 17.50 -3.86 6.66
CA GLU A 46 17.14 -5.18 7.20
C GLU A 46 16.21 -5.94 6.22
N VAL A 47 15.23 -5.23 5.66
CA VAL A 47 14.32 -5.81 4.66
C VAL A 47 15.06 -6.14 3.36
N ALA A 48 15.96 -5.25 2.90
CA ALA A 48 16.78 -5.51 1.72
C ALA A 48 17.71 -6.71 1.91
N ARG A 49 18.32 -6.84 3.10
CA ARG A 49 19.13 -8.01 3.47
C ARG A 49 18.29 -9.29 3.43
N ALA A 50 17.09 -9.30 4.02
CA ALA A 50 16.21 -10.46 3.98
C ALA A 50 15.88 -10.89 2.53
N VAL A 51 15.62 -9.95 1.62
CA VAL A 51 15.41 -10.24 0.20
C VAL A 51 16.66 -10.88 -0.43
N ARG A 52 17.86 -10.37 -0.10
CA ARG A 52 19.12 -10.96 -0.60
C ARG A 52 19.38 -12.36 -0.06
N GLU A 53 19.09 -12.60 1.22
CA GLU A 53 19.18 -13.93 1.86
C GLU A 53 18.23 -14.96 1.22
N MET A 54 17.10 -14.53 0.71
CA MET A 54 16.19 -15.36 -0.10
C MET A 54 16.71 -15.67 -1.50
N GLY A 55 17.79 -15.01 -1.97
CA GLY A 55 18.35 -15.20 -3.32
C GLY A 55 18.01 -14.09 -4.32
N GLY A 56 17.33 -13.03 -3.89
CA GLY A 56 17.05 -11.85 -4.70
C GLY A 56 18.21 -10.87 -4.76
N GLU A 57 18.03 -9.77 -5.50
CA GLU A 57 18.84 -8.56 -5.42
C GLU A 57 18.03 -7.46 -4.73
N ALA A 58 18.61 -6.71 -3.81
CA ALA A 58 17.92 -5.59 -3.18
C ALA A 58 18.88 -4.46 -2.81
N VAL A 59 18.36 -3.24 -2.92
CA VAL A 59 19.00 -2.01 -2.43
C VAL A 59 18.09 -1.31 -1.45
N ALA A 60 18.67 -0.78 -0.38
CA ALA A 60 17.98 0.10 0.56
C ALA A 60 18.19 1.54 0.11
N LEU A 61 17.11 2.30 0.00
CA LEU A 61 17.12 3.69 -0.43
C LEU A 61 16.37 4.56 0.58
N SER A 62 16.84 5.79 0.76
CA SER A 62 16.23 6.76 1.68
C SER A 62 15.76 8.01 0.95
N GLY A 63 14.56 8.48 1.28
CA GLY A 63 14.02 9.71 0.73
C GLY A 63 12.70 10.13 1.37
N ASP A 64 12.64 11.39 1.85
CA ASP A 64 11.41 11.97 2.41
C ASP A 64 10.50 12.45 1.27
N LEU A 65 9.40 11.74 1.05
CA LEU A 65 8.41 12.05 0.01
C LEU A 65 7.58 13.31 0.28
N SER A 66 7.77 13.99 1.41
CA SER A 66 7.25 15.36 1.58
C SER A 66 8.00 16.38 0.73
N GLY A 67 9.24 16.08 0.34
CA GLY A 67 10.04 16.88 -0.58
C GLY A 67 9.74 16.55 -2.04
N VAL A 68 9.88 17.56 -2.92
CA VAL A 68 9.54 17.41 -4.35
C VAL A 68 10.57 16.61 -5.15
N ASP A 69 11.83 16.55 -4.71
CA ASP A 69 12.92 15.90 -5.45
C ASP A 69 13.16 14.45 -5.06
N ALA A 70 12.68 14.02 -3.88
CA ALA A 70 12.96 12.70 -3.35
C ALA A 70 12.46 11.57 -4.27
N ALA A 71 11.29 11.75 -4.85
CA ALA A 71 10.68 10.75 -5.73
C ALA A 71 11.55 10.48 -6.97
N ALA A 72 12.04 11.52 -7.64
CA ALA A 72 12.90 11.38 -8.81
C ALA A 72 14.21 10.67 -8.45
N LYS A 73 14.86 11.08 -7.36
CA LYS A 73 16.11 10.46 -6.87
C LYS A 73 15.95 8.98 -6.54
N LEU A 74 14.85 8.58 -5.92
CA LEU A 74 14.55 7.17 -5.60
C LEU A 74 14.38 6.33 -6.87
N VAL A 75 13.68 6.86 -7.87
CA VAL A 75 13.48 6.18 -9.16
C VAL A 75 14.81 6.07 -9.91
N GLU A 76 15.56 7.17 -10.02
CA GLU A 76 16.89 7.19 -10.66
C GLU A 76 17.85 6.19 -10.02
N ALA A 77 17.93 6.15 -8.68
CA ALA A 77 18.77 5.19 -7.96
C ALA A 77 18.32 3.73 -8.20
N THR A 78 17.02 3.48 -8.26
CA THR A 78 16.46 2.16 -8.58
C THR A 78 16.84 1.73 -9.99
N VAL A 79 16.68 2.62 -10.95
CA VAL A 79 17.02 2.34 -12.36
C VAL A 79 18.52 2.16 -12.54
N ALA A 80 19.35 2.94 -11.87
CA ALA A 80 20.80 2.79 -11.87
C ALA A 80 21.23 1.43 -11.31
N ALA A 81 20.59 0.97 -10.22
CA ALA A 81 20.90 -0.32 -9.60
C ALA A 81 20.45 -1.52 -10.45
N PHE A 82 19.32 -1.44 -11.14
CA PHE A 82 18.68 -2.61 -11.76
C PHE A 82 18.54 -2.55 -13.27
N GLY A 83 18.89 -1.43 -13.90
CA GLY A 83 18.78 -1.24 -15.34
C GLY A 83 17.34 -1.02 -15.85
N GLY A 84 16.40 -0.66 -14.97
CA GLY A 84 15.01 -0.36 -15.32
C GLY A 84 14.04 -0.62 -14.19
N LEU A 85 12.72 -0.49 -14.49
CA LEU A 85 11.64 -0.66 -13.53
C LEU A 85 10.47 -1.39 -14.19
N ASP A 86 9.98 -2.47 -13.57
CA ASP A 86 8.84 -3.25 -14.04
C ASP A 86 7.60 -3.04 -13.15
N ALA A 87 7.81 -2.74 -11.86
CA ALA A 87 6.73 -2.55 -10.91
C ALA A 87 7.00 -1.37 -9.95
N LEU A 88 5.99 -0.54 -9.73
CA LEU A 88 5.98 0.52 -8.73
C LEU A 88 4.93 0.20 -7.67
N VAL A 89 5.31 0.24 -6.39
CA VAL A 89 4.37 0.17 -5.27
C VAL A 89 4.42 1.46 -4.46
N CYS A 90 3.39 2.30 -4.62
CA CYS A 90 3.17 3.52 -3.84
C CYS A 90 2.48 3.16 -2.52
N ASN A 91 3.27 2.80 -1.49
CA ASN A 91 2.75 2.37 -0.20
C ASN A 91 3.07 3.35 0.95
N ALA A 92 4.06 4.23 0.80
CA ALA A 92 4.38 5.23 1.81
C ALA A 92 3.14 6.06 2.18
N GLY A 93 2.97 6.30 3.47
CA GLY A 93 1.87 7.11 3.97
C GLY A 93 1.97 7.39 5.46
N VAL A 94 1.34 8.48 5.86
CA VAL A 94 1.25 8.94 7.25
C VAL A 94 -0.20 9.23 7.62
N ALA A 95 -0.50 9.17 8.90
CA ALA A 95 -1.79 9.56 9.47
C ALA A 95 -1.55 10.47 10.67
N SER A 96 -2.40 11.49 10.83
CA SER A 96 -2.51 12.32 12.02
C SER A 96 -3.98 12.31 12.44
N PRO A 97 -4.35 11.41 13.39
CA PRO A 97 -5.73 11.32 13.87
C PRO A 97 -6.17 12.61 14.56
N GLY A 98 -7.42 13.00 14.36
CA GLY A 98 -8.02 14.19 14.95
C GLY A 98 -9.26 14.63 14.19
N LYS A 99 -10.04 15.58 14.75
CA LYS A 99 -11.13 16.20 14.02
C LYS A 99 -10.56 17.15 12.96
N ILE A 100 -11.21 17.24 11.81
CA ILE A 100 -10.75 18.09 10.71
C ILE A 100 -10.65 19.56 11.13
N CYS A 101 -11.59 20.04 11.95
CA CYS A 101 -11.59 21.43 12.43
C CYS A 101 -10.42 21.77 13.38
N ASP A 102 -9.78 20.76 13.98
CA ASP A 102 -8.69 20.93 14.94
C ASP A 102 -7.31 20.74 14.31
N LEU A 103 -7.25 20.29 13.03
CA LEU A 103 -5.99 20.11 12.33
C LEU A 103 -5.31 21.46 12.03
N SER A 104 -4.02 21.53 12.29
CA SER A 104 -3.19 22.60 11.76
C SER A 104 -3.02 22.48 10.24
N VAL A 105 -2.78 23.61 9.56
CA VAL A 105 -2.45 23.62 8.14
C VAL A 105 -1.23 22.73 7.85
N ALA A 106 -0.21 22.77 8.73
CA ALA A 106 1.01 21.97 8.57
C ALA A 106 0.74 20.45 8.62
N GLU A 107 -0.16 19.98 9.47
CA GLU A 107 -0.56 18.56 9.53
C GLU A 107 -1.36 18.16 8.29
N TRP A 108 -2.26 19.05 7.84
CA TRP A 108 -3.00 18.87 6.60
C TRP A 108 -2.05 18.73 5.41
N ASP A 109 -1.19 19.73 5.20
CA ASP A 109 -0.24 19.77 4.09
C ASP A 109 0.69 18.58 4.10
N ARG A 110 1.25 18.22 5.27
CA ARG A 110 2.13 17.05 5.41
C ARG A 110 1.44 15.75 4.95
N MET A 111 0.16 15.55 5.29
CA MET A 111 -0.56 14.36 4.84
C MET A 111 -0.78 14.35 3.33
N PHE A 112 -1.14 15.49 2.74
CA PHE A 112 -1.28 15.61 1.29
C PHE A 112 0.06 15.50 0.56
N ASP A 113 1.11 16.07 1.11
CA ASP A 113 2.45 16.01 0.53
C ASP A 113 2.96 14.57 0.44
N ILE A 114 2.83 13.79 1.49
CA ILE A 114 3.34 12.42 1.53
C ILE A 114 2.37 11.45 0.84
N ASN A 115 1.09 11.46 1.24
CA ASN A 115 0.13 10.43 0.82
C ASN A 115 -0.34 10.59 -0.63
N LEU A 116 -0.33 11.83 -1.16
CA LEU A 116 -0.83 12.12 -2.50
C LEU A 116 0.26 12.67 -3.43
N ARG A 117 0.85 13.84 -3.11
CA ARG A 117 1.86 14.46 -3.97
C ARG A 117 3.09 13.57 -4.16
N GLY A 118 3.62 12.99 -3.09
CA GLY A 118 4.76 12.08 -3.14
C GLY A 118 4.49 10.83 -3.99
N ALA A 119 3.30 10.25 -3.86
CA ALA A 119 2.88 9.12 -4.68
C ALA A 119 2.73 9.51 -6.16
N TRP A 120 2.16 10.68 -6.46
CA TRP A 120 2.09 11.21 -7.81
C TRP A 120 3.47 11.46 -8.43
N LEU A 121 4.40 12.05 -7.67
CA LEU A 121 5.76 12.31 -8.12
C LEU A 121 6.54 11.00 -8.39
N LEU A 122 6.36 9.97 -7.54
CA LEU A 122 6.91 8.63 -7.80
C LEU A 122 6.35 8.05 -9.10
N ALA A 123 5.04 8.12 -9.29
CA ALA A 123 4.38 7.65 -10.50
C ALA A 123 4.90 8.39 -11.74
N LYS A 124 4.95 9.72 -11.70
CA LYS A 124 5.46 10.57 -12.78
C LYS A 124 6.90 10.23 -13.16
N SER A 125 7.78 10.08 -12.19
CA SER A 125 9.20 9.73 -12.43
C SER A 125 9.36 8.30 -12.93
N SER A 126 8.48 7.38 -12.52
CA SER A 126 8.51 5.96 -12.92
C SER A 126 7.93 5.71 -14.31
N TYR A 127 7.08 6.62 -14.83
CA TYR A 127 6.35 6.43 -16.07
C TYR A 127 7.20 6.00 -17.27
N PRO A 128 8.33 6.67 -17.63
CA PRO A 128 9.12 6.28 -18.79
C PRO A 128 9.69 4.86 -18.66
N HIS A 129 10.01 4.43 -17.45
CA HIS A 129 10.58 3.11 -17.20
C HIS A 129 9.49 2.02 -17.21
N LEU A 130 8.31 2.32 -16.64
CA LEU A 130 7.15 1.42 -16.70
C LEU A 130 6.62 1.29 -18.14
N LYS A 131 6.65 2.36 -18.94
CA LYS A 131 6.32 2.32 -20.36
C LYS A 131 7.28 1.41 -21.12
N ALA A 132 8.57 1.54 -20.90
CA ALA A 132 9.59 0.72 -21.56
C ALA A 132 9.45 -0.78 -21.24
N SER A 133 8.99 -1.12 -20.03
CA SER A 133 8.79 -2.51 -19.59
C SER A 133 7.36 -3.02 -19.78
N ARG A 134 6.39 -2.16 -20.15
CA ARG A 134 4.95 -2.44 -20.10
C ARG A 134 4.53 -2.94 -18.72
N GLY A 135 5.02 -2.28 -17.68
CA GLY A 135 4.97 -2.69 -16.30
C GLY A 135 3.65 -2.42 -15.60
N ALA A 136 3.70 -2.40 -14.27
CA ALA A 136 2.52 -2.15 -13.45
C ALA A 136 2.81 -1.23 -12.26
N ALA A 137 1.80 -0.46 -11.82
CA ALA A 137 1.83 0.29 -10.57
C ALA A 137 0.67 -0.13 -9.66
N CYS A 138 0.94 -0.20 -8.36
CA CYS A 138 -0.09 -0.42 -7.34
C CYS A 138 0.00 0.66 -6.27
N PHE A 139 -1.15 1.26 -5.96
CA PHE A 139 -1.28 2.29 -4.94
C PHE A 139 -1.95 1.73 -3.69
N THR A 140 -1.32 1.88 -2.55
CA THR A 140 -1.90 1.47 -1.26
C THR A 140 -2.79 2.61 -0.74
N SER A 141 -4.10 2.49 -0.97
CA SER A 141 -5.09 3.38 -0.41
C SER A 141 -5.49 2.96 1.01
N SER A 142 -6.75 2.89 1.30
CA SER A 142 -7.35 2.45 2.56
C SER A 142 -8.85 2.27 2.39
N MET A 143 -9.49 1.43 3.21
CA MET A 143 -10.95 1.46 3.37
C MET A 143 -11.46 2.86 3.70
N SER A 144 -10.66 3.67 4.42
CA SER A 144 -10.97 5.07 4.75
C SER A 144 -10.94 6.02 3.54
N GLY A 145 -10.44 5.58 2.39
CA GLY A 145 -10.59 6.27 1.10
C GLY A 145 -11.86 5.88 0.35
N GLN A 146 -12.58 4.85 0.80
CA GLN A 146 -13.85 4.39 0.21
C GLN A 146 -15.05 4.81 1.05
N VAL A 147 -14.92 4.75 2.38
CA VAL A 147 -15.96 5.14 3.34
C VAL A 147 -15.40 6.15 4.33
N PRO A 148 -16.22 7.13 4.77
CA PRO A 148 -15.74 8.15 5.71
C PRO A 148 -15.37 7.52 7.05
N HIS A 149 -14.29 8.04 7.65
CA HIS A 149 -13.82 7.60 8.95
C HIS A 149 -13.66 8.82 9.87
N GLU A 150 -14.59 8.99 10.81
CA GLU A 150 -14.54 10.06 11.79
C GLU A 150 -13.23 10.01 12.59
N GLY A 151 -12.65 11.18 12.86
CA GLY A 151 -11.39 11.28 13.62
C GLY A 151 -10.14 10.89 12.86
N SER A 152 -10.22 10.63 11.55
CA SER A 152 -9.06 10.31 10.72
C SER A 152 -8.26 11.53 10.25
N GLY A 153 -8.69 12.74 10.59
CA GLY A 153 -8.11 13.96 10.07
C GLY A 153 -8.16 14.03 8.54
N ALA A 154 -7.12 14.53 7.91
CA ALA A 154 -7.01 14.58 6.45
C ALA A 154 -6.66 13.22 5.81
N TYR A 155 -6.48 12.16 6.58
CA TYR A 155 -6.09 10.84 6.04
C TYR A 155 -7.10 10.30 5.03
N SER A 156 -8.40 10.26 5.39
CA SER A 156 -9.45 9.79 4.48
C SER A 156 -9.52 10.61 3.18
N PRO A 157 -9.52 11.96 3.21
CA PRO A 157 -9.42 12.79 2.01
C PRO A 157 -8.21 12.45 1.14
N THR A 158 -7.00 12.28 1.73
CA THR A 158 -5.81 11.94 0.95
C THR A 158 -5.93 10.57 0.28
N LYS A 159 -6.51 9.58 0.96
CA LYS A 159 -6.67 8.22 0.42
C LYS A 159 -7.78 8.15 -0.65
N ALA A 160 -8.82 8.96 -0.53
CA ALA A 160 -9.83 9.10 -1.59
C ALA A 160 -9.25 9.77 -2.84
N ALA A 161 -8.47 10.85 -2.66
CA ALA A 161 -7.77 11.51 -3.77
C ALA A 161 -6.73 10.58 -4.44
N LEU A 162 -5.99 9.79 -3.66
CA LEU A 162 -5.04 8.81 -4.17
C LEU A 162 -5.71 7.73 -5.05
N ARG A 163 -6.90 7.28 -4.66
CA ARG A 163 -7.70 6.35 -5.48
C ARG A 163 -8.05 6.95 -6.83
N MET A 164 -8.58 8.18 -6.84
CA MET A 164 -8.94 8.85 -8.08
C MET A 164 -7.71 9.11 -8.96
N LEU A 165 -6.59 9.53 -8.38
CA LEU A 165 -5.33 9.66 -9.10
C LEU A 165 -4.93 8.36 -9.79
N ALA A 166 -4.93 7.24 -9.07
CA ALA A 166 -4.54 5.95 -9.63
C ALA A 166 -5.50 5.48 -10.74
N GLN A 167 -6.80 5.73 -10.61
CA GLN A 167 -7.79 5.42 -11.65
C GLN A 167 -7.59 6.28 -12.90
N THR A 168 -7.26 7.56 -12.74
CA THR A 168 -6.93 8.45 -13.86
C THR A 168 -5.68 7.95 -14.60
N LEU A 169 -4.61 7.64 -13.84
CA LEU A 169 -3.39 7.08 -14.43
C LEU A 169 -3.62 5.75 -15.13
N ALA A 170 -4.53 4.92 -14.64
CA ALA A 170 -4.89 3.65 -15.29
C ALA A 170 -5.42 3.86 -16.71
N LEU A 171 -6.23 4.89 -16.92
CA LEU A 171 -6.78 5.20 -18.24
C LEU A 171 -5.74 5.86 -19.15
N GLU A 172 -4.96 6.81 -18.61
CA GLU A 172 -3.94 7.54 -19.37
C GLU A 172 -2.79 6.63 -19.82
N TRP A 173 -2.41 5.62 -19.00
CA TRP A 173 -1.25 4.78 -19.25
C TRP A 173 -1.57 3.45 -19.92
N ALA A 174 -2.85 3.08 -20.01
CA ALA A 174 -3.28 1.84 -20.67
C ALA A 174 -2.83 1.74 -22.15
N PRO A 175 -2.84 2.82 -22.98
CA PRO A 175 -2.32 2.76 -24.34
C PRO A 175 -0.84 2.39 -24.43
N ASP A 176 -0.06 2.68 -23.39
CA ASP A 176 1.35 2.33 -23.27
C ASP A 176 1.58 0.92 -22.69
N GLY A 177 0.51 0.19 -22.42
CA GLY A 177 0.56 -1.16 -21.86
C GLY A 177 0.86 -1.22 -20.37
N ILE A 178 0.77 -0.09 -19.66
CA ILE A 178 0.99 -0.03 -18.20
C ILE A 178 -0.35 -0.26 -17.51
N ARG A 179 -0.35 -1.14 -16.49
CA ARG A 179 -1.50 -1.35 -15.63
C ARG A 179 -1.34 -0.57 -14.31
N VAL A 180 -2.39 0.07 -13.86
CA VAL A 180 -2.40 0.80 -12.59
C VAL A 180 -3.61 0.35 -11.77
N ASN A 181 -3.36 -0.15 -10.55
CA ASN A 181 -4.42 -0.62 -9.66
C ASN A 181 -4.24 -0.09 -8.24
N ILE A 182 -5.26 -0.28 -7.43
CA ILE A 182 -5.32 0.14 -6.04
C ILE A 182 -5.58 -1.09 -5.15
N VAL A 183 -4.92 -1.13 -4.01
CA VAL A 183 -5.29 -2.00 -2.89
C VAL A 183 -5.66 -1.10 -1.72
N SER A 184 -6.84 -1.33 -1.15
CA SER A 184 -7.39 -0.57 -0.02
C SER A 184 -7.44 -1.47 1.22
N PRO A 185 -6.43 -1.41 2.11
CA PRO A 185 -6.42 -2.18 3.34
C PRO A 185 -7.56 -1.79 4.29
N GLY A 186 -8.11 -2.78 4.98
CA GLY A 186 -8.94 -2.61 6.16
C GLY A 186 -8.12 -2.47 7.44
N MET A 187 -8.73 -2.89 8.55
CA MET A 187 -8.07 -2.96 9.85
C MET A 187 -6.92 -3.98 9.80
N THR A 188 -5.68 -3.48 9.79
CA THR A 188 -4.46 -4.29 9.64
C THR A 188 -3.49 -3.99 10.76
N HIS A 189 -2.84 -5.02 11.31
CA HIS A 189 -1.85 -4.90 12.37
C HIS A 189 -0.51 -4.41 11.79
N THR A 190 -0.19 -3.14 11.99
CA THR A 190 1.03 -2.48 11.49
C THR A 190 1.64 -1.61 12.58
N PRO A 191 2.87 -1.12 12.43
CA PRO A 191 3.43 -0.13 13.37
C PRO A 191 2.54 1.11 13.56
N MET A 192 1.78 1.51 12.52
CA MET A 192 0.85 2.65 12.59
C MET A 192 -0.34 2.37 13.54
N SER A 193 -0.79 1.13 13.65
CA SER A 193 -1.94 0.70 14.44
C SER A 193 -1.56 -0.02 15.74
N ALA A 194 -0.26 -0.29 15.98
CA ALA A 194 0.22 -1.12 17.08
C ALA A 194 -0.24 -0.66 18.46
N LYS A 195 -0.20 0.66 18.71
CA LYS A 195 -0.66 1.23 20.01
C LYS A 195 -2.13 0.93 20.28
N MET A 196 -2.97 0.96 19.26
CA MET A 196 -4.40 0.70 19.38
C MET A 196 -4.67 -0.78 19.66
N TYR A 197 -3.93 -1.69 19.03
CA TYR A 197 -4.09 -3.14 19.23
C TYR A 197 -3.30 -3.70 20.41
N ALA A 198 -2.54 -2.86 21.13
CA ALA A 198 -1.93 -3.23 22.40
C ALA A 198 -2.98 -3.42 23.51
N ASP A 199 -4.16 -2.79 23.38
CA ASP A 199 -5.31 -3.05 24.24
C ASP A 199 -6.12 -4.25 23.72
N PRO A 200 -6.16 -5.38 24.48
CA PRO A 200 -6.86 -6.60 24.05
C PRO A 200 -8.37 -6.41 23.87
N GLU A 201 -9.00 -5.55 24.69
CA GLU A 201 -10.45 -5.30 24.61
C GLU A 201 -10.79 -4.50 23.33
N ILE A 202 -9.99 -3.50 23.00
CA ILE A 202 -10.14 -2.76 21.74
C ILE A 202 -9.93 -3.71 20.55
N LYS A 203 -8.88 -4.55 20.61
CA LYS A 203 -8.61 -5.52 19.55
C LYS A 203 -9.78 -6.46 19.36
N LYS A 204 -10.28 -7.10 20.43
CA LYS A 204 -11.41 -8.03 20.42
C LYS A 204 -12.69 -7.39 19.90
N ALA A 205 -12.99 -6.15 20.35
CA ALA A 205 -14.17 -5.42 19.88
C ALA A 205 -14.11 -5.15 18.37
N ARG A 206 -12.93 -4.83 17.84
CA ARG A 206 -12.74 -4.62 16.40
C ARG A 206 -12.79 -5.92 15.59
N GLU A 207 -12.23 -7.01 16.10
CA GLU A 207 -12.31 -8.33 15.47
C GLU A 207 -13.76 -8.80 15.34
N ALA A 208 -14.60 -8.51 16.33
CA ALA A 208 -16.04 -8.83 16.30
C ALA A 208 -16.82 -8.08 15.21
N LEU A 209 -16.32 -6.95 14.71
CA LEU A 209 -16.92 -6.20 13.61
C LEU A 209 -16.53 -6.72 12.22
N ILE A 210 -15.47 -7.52 12.13
CA ILE A 210 -14.95 -8.02 10.87
C ILE A 210 -15.56 -9.39 10.58
N PRO A 211 -16.21 -9.63 9.44
CA PRO A 211 -16.77 -10.94 9.11
C PRO A 211 -15.80 -12.11 9.21
N LEU A 212 -14.51 -11.93 8.84
CA LEU A 212 -13.46 -12.92 9.03
C LEU A 212 -12.92 -13.00 10.47
N SER A 213 -13.51 -12.26 11.41
CA SER A 213 -13.27 -12.32 12.88
C SER A 213 -11.80 -12.17 13.30
N ARG A 214 -11.00 -11.46 12.53
CA ARG A 214 -9.61 -11.13 12.86
C ARG A 214 -9.16 -9.80 12.27
N ILE A 215 -8.22 -9.16 12.92
CA ILE A 215 -7.45 -8.07 12.33
C ILE A 215 -6.56 -8.65 11.21
N GLY A 216 -6.45 -7.94 10.09
CA GLY A 216 -5.60 -8.34 8.98
C GLY A 216 -4.12 -8.31 9.33
N ASP A 217 -3.34 -9.19 8.73
CA ASP A 217 -1.88 -9.19 8.77
C ASP A 217 -1.33 -8.41 7.56
N PRO A 218 -0.16 -7.75 7.66
CA PRO A 218 0.52 -7.15 6.51
C PRO A 218 0.66 -8.07 5.29
N LYS A 219 0.79 -9.39 5.50
CA LYS A 219 0.84 -10.39 4.43
C LYS A 219 -0.46 -10.51 3.64
N ASP A 220 -1.61 -10.31 4.28
CA ASP A 220 -2.91 -10.31 3.56
C ASP A 220 -2.92 -9.24 2.48
N ILE A 221 -2.41 -8.06 2.82
CA ILE A 221 -2.32 -6.91 1.92
C ILE A 221 -1.22 -7.11 0.86
N ALA A 222 -0.07 -7.64 1.28
CA ALA A 222 1.06 -7.90 0.40
C ALA A 222 0.71 -8.90 -0.71
N ASN A 223 -0.07 -9.94 -0.41
CA ASN A 223 -0.56 -10.90 -1.39
C ASN A 223 -1.42 -10.22 -2.48
N ALA A 224 -2.30 -9.30 -2.09
CA ALA A 224 -3.14 -8.56 -3.03
C ALA A 224 -2.30 -7.59 -3.89
N ILE A 225 -1.34 -6.88 -3.29
CA ILE A 225 -0.45 -5.97 -4.01
C ILE A 225 0.42 -6.74 -5.01
N GLU A 226 1.03 -7.86 -4.59
CA GLU A 226 1.83 -8.70 -5.49
C GLU A 226 1.00 -9.19 -6.67
N PHE A 227 -0.22 -9.70 -6.43
CA PHE A 227 -1.13 -10.09 -7.49
C PHE A 227 -1.39 -8.93 -8.47
N MET A 228 -1.67 -7.72 -7.99
CA MET A 228 -1.98 -6.56 -8.82
C MET A 228 -0.81 -6.08 -9.68
N ILE A 229 0.43 -6.32 -9.28
CA ILE A 229 1.61 -5.96 -10.08
C ILE A 229 2.16 -7.14 -10.91
N SER A 230 1.70 -8.36 -10.65
CA SER A 230 2.18 -9.57 -11.31
C SER A 230 1.51 -9.78 -12.70
N PRO A 231 2.06 -10.65 -13.56
CA PRO A 231 1.44 -11.03 -14.82
C PRO A 231 0.05 -11.69 -14.66
N LEU A 232 -0.27 -12.21 -13.47
CA LEU A 232 -1.56 -12.87 -13.20
C LEU A 232 -2.74 -11.89 -13.30
N SER A 233 -2.51 -10.58 -13.14
CA SER A 233 -3.51 -9.53 -13.30
C SER A 233 -3.42 -8.80 -14.65
N SER A 234 -3.01 -9.49 -15.71
CA SER A 234 -2.72 -8.90 -17.04
C SER A 234 -3.89 -8.16 -17.69
N TYR A 235 -5.13 -8.46 -17.30
CA TYR A 235 -6.35 -7.80 -17.82
C TYR A 235 -7.07 -6.97 -16.74
N ILE A 236 -6.33 -6.56 -15.68
CA ILE A 236 -6.87 -5.78 -14.56
C ILE A 236 -6.13 -4.43 -14.51
N THR A 237 -6.87 -3.34 -14.73
CA THR A 237 -6.40 -1.96 -14.57
C THR A 237 -7.52 -1.07 -14.05
N GLY A 238 -7.22 -0.02 -13.30
CA GLY A 238 -8.17 0.93 -12.71
C GLY A 238 -8.98 0.37 -11.54
N GLN A 239 -8.70 -0.84 -11.06
CA GLN A 239 -9.47 -1.50 -10.01
C GLN A 239 -8.96 -1.13 -8.61
N ASP A 240 -9.89 -1.02 -7.68
CA ASP A 240 -9.64 -0.83 -6.25
C ASP A 240 -10.10 -2.07 -5.47
N LEU A 241 -9.15 -2.90 -5.08
CA LEU A 241 -9.40 -4.09 -4.29
C LEU A 241 -9.35 -3.77 -2.80
N CYS A 242 -10.51 -3.80 -2.15
CA CYS A 242 -10.58 -3.69 -0.69
C CYS A 242 -10.20 -5.03 -0.04
N VAL A 243 -9.19 -5.01 0.85
CA VAL A 243 -8.70 -6.17 1.59
C VAL A 243 -8.93 -5.91 3.07
N ASP A 244 -10.13 -6.21 3.56
CA ASP A 244 -10.64 -5.76 4.85
C ASP A 244 -11.39 -6.85 5.65
N GLY A 245 -11.31 -8.10 5.23
CA GLY A 245 -12.04 -9.20 5.85
C GLY A 245 -13.57 -9.09 5.74
N GLY A 246 -14.07 -8.28 4.80
CA GLY A 246 -15.50 -8.04 4.57
C GLY A 246 -16.09 -6.88 5.38
N PHE A 247 -15.27 -6.15 6.15
CA PHE A 247 -15.75 -5.10 7.06
C PHE A 247 -16.60 -4.04 6.36
N THR A 248 -16.14 -3.44 5.26
CA THR A 248 -16.88 -2.38 4.55
C THR A 248 -18.19 -2.85 3.91
N LYS A 249 -18.39 -4.17 3.78
CA LYS A 249 -19.60 -4.79 3.23
C LYS A 249 -20.55 -5.29 4.32
N SER A 250 -20.14 -5.28 5.59
CA SER A 250 -20.89 -5.89 6.70
C SER A 250 -21.85 -4.93 7.42
N ILE A 251 -21.98 -3.67 6.99
CA ILE A 251 -22.76 -2.66 7.71
C ILE A 251 -24.20 -3.11 8.01
N LEU A 252 -24.84 -3.82 7.09
CA LEU A 252 -26.18 -4.32 7.27
C LEU A 252 -26.28 -5.49 8.26
N SER A 253 -25.17 -6.22 8.49
CA SER A 253 -25.11 -7.31 9.46
C SER A 253 -25.14 -6.85 10.90
N HIS A 254 -24.83 -5.56 11.14
CA HIS A 254 -24.85 -4.94 12.47
C HIS A 254 -26.20 -4.32 12.84
N ILE A 255 -27.22 -4.41 11.95
CA ILE A 255 -28.56 -3.91 12.24
C ILE A 255 -29.33 -4.97 13.02
N PRO A 256 -29.80 -4.69 14.26
CA PRO A 256 -30.58 -5.62 15.06
C PRO A 256 -31.86 -6.09 14.36
N GLY A 257 -32.34 -7.31 14.66
CA GLY A 257 -33.58 -7.87 14.15
C GLY A 257 -33.55 -8.48 12.75
N ARG A 258 -32.39 -8.56 12.11
CA ARG A 258 -32.23 -9.35 10.90
C ARG A 258 -31.99 -10.83 11.24
N PRO A 259 -32.54 -11.79 10.44
CA PRO A 259 -32.24 -13.19 10.63
C PRO A 259 -30.72 -13.40 10.54
N SER A 260 -30.09 -13.89 11.62
CA SER A 260 -28.71 -14.37 11.53
C SER A 260 -28.72 -15.70 10.81
N SER A 261 -27.74 -15.95 9.92
CA SER A 261 -27.52 -17.24 9.29
C SER A 261 -26.99 -18.30 10.28
N THR A 262 -26.78 -17.95 11.53
CA THR A 262 -26.39 -18.88 12.59
C THR A 262 -27.66 -19.46 13.17
N PRO A 263 -27.87 -20.80 13.11
CA PRO A 263 -28.95 -21.45 13.85
C PRO A 263 -28.76 -21.12 15.33
N GLN A 264 -29.73 -20.46 15.95
CA GLN A 264 -29.78 -20.36 17.40
C GLN A 264 -29.95 -21.80 17.91
N GLY A 265 -28.91 -22.30 18.55
CA GLY A 265 -28.80 -23.51 19.37
C GLY A 265 -29.85 -24.62 19.15
N ALA A 266 -29.39 -25.76 18.68
CA ALA A 266 -29.96 -27.03 19.08
C ALA A 266 -29.26 -27.50 20.36
#